data_41a9bc0a997a7276a9bf5517ea03bdf9
#
_entry.id   41a9bc0a997a7276a9bf5517ea03bdf9
#
_cell.length_a   1.000
_cell.length_b   1.000
_cell.length_c   1.000
_cell.angle_alpha   90.00
_cell.angle_beta   90.00
_cell.angle_gamma   90.00
#
_symmetry.space_group_name_H-M   'P 1'
#
loop_
_entity.id
_entity.type
_entity.pdbx_description
1 polymer ?
#
loop_
_entity_poly.entity_id
_entity_poly.type
_entity_poly.pdbx_seq_one_letter_code
_entity_poly.pdbx_strand_id
1 'polypeptide(L)'
;LGGNRVSKGRWVFNILVVWMLTGLWHGAAVRFVLWGALHGVALAVHKMWLAIIPWAKKDGDEMNPVMRIFGWFITFNIVCLGWLLFRAEDMQTVQIMLHQIANNFNAEIIPQVVLGYKAVLGLIVLGYLMHFIPKKIDEDMMSKVGGAKFWWQVAMIALTAWCVMQVKSSDIQPFIYFQ
;
A
#
# COMPACT_ATOMS: atom_id res chain seq x y z
N LEU A 1 7.39 0.08 25.33
CA LEU A 1 7.17 1.42 24.77
C LEU A 1 5.82 2.04 25.20
N GLY A 2 4.84 1.25 25.70
CA GLY A 2 3.56 1.73 26.24
C GLY A 2 2.46 2.03 25.21
N GLY A 3 2.70 1.77 23.93
CA GLY A 3 1.70 1.91 22.87
C GLY A 3 1.03 3.29 22.80
N ASN A 4 -0.31 3.32 22.72
CA ASN A 4 -1.10 4.56 22.63
C ASN A 4 -1.46 5.19 24.00
N ARG A 5 -1.06 4.55 25.12
CA ARG A 5 -1.43 4.97 26.49
C ARG A 5 -0.36 5.83 27.14
N VAL A 6 0.36 6.63 26.36
CA VAL A 6 1.47 7.48 26.80
C VAL A 6 1.22 8.94 26.39
N SER A 7 2.05 9.87 26.90
CA SER A 7 1.99 11.27 26.48
C SER A 7 2.18 11.42 24.96
N LYS A 8 1.64 12.51 24.38
CA LYS A 8 1.68 12.76 22.92
C LYS A 8 3.11 12.71 22.36
N GLY A 9 4.09 13.33 23.04
CA GLY A 9 5.49 13.31 22.61
C GLY A 9 6.09 11.89 22.64
N ARG A 10 5.81 11.12 23.70
CA ARG A 10 6.25 9.73 23.82
C ARG A 10 5.62 8.85 22.75
N TRP A 11 4.36 9.10 22.42
CA TRP A 11 3.64 8.38 21.38
C TRP A 11 4.28 8.63 19.99
N VAL A 12 4.60 9.90 19.63
CA VAL A 12 5.30 10.24 18.38
C VAL A 12 6.66 9.54 18.31
N PHE A 13 7.45 9.59 19.40
CA PHE A 13 8.71 8.88 19.48
C PHE A 13 8.55 7.37 19.26
N ASN A 14 7.57 6.75 19.91
CA ASN A 14 7.30 5.32 19.76
C ASN A 14 6.97 4.95 18.31
N ILE A 15 6.14 5.76 17.63
CA ILE A 15 5.80 5.55 16.22
C ILE A 15 7.03 5.63 15.33
N LEU A 16 7.84 6.67 15.49
CA LEU A 16 9.05 6.83 14.69
C LEU A 16 10.00 5.64 14.89
N VAL A 17 10.22 5.23 16.13
CA VAL A 17 11.07 4.07 16.44
C VAL A 17 10.51 2.79 15.79
N VAL A 18 9.21 2.53 15.94
CA VAL A 18 8.60 1.33 15.35
C VAL A 18 8.74 1.33 13.83
N TRP A 19 8.43 2.44 13.16
CA TRP A 19 8.53 2.51 11.71
C TRP A 19 9.97 2.43 11.20
N MET A 20 10.92 3.04 11.90
CA MET A 20 12.35 2.90 11.56
C MET A 20 12.84 1.46 11.73
N LEU A 21 12.45 0.79 12.80
CA LEU A 21 12.76 -0.63 13.00
C LEU A 21 12.10 -1.52 11.95
N THR A 22 10.88 -1.20 11.56
CA THR A 22 10.19 -1.89 10.45
C THR A 22 10.96 -1.71 9.14
N GLY A 23 11.47 -0.50 8.86
CA GLY A 23 12.32 -0.26 7.70
C GLY A 23 13.62 -1.08 7.75
N LEU A 24 14.31 -1.08 8.88
CA LEU A 24 15.53 -1.87 9.10
C LEU A 24 15.28 -3.39 8.98
N TRP A 25 14.09 -3.85 9.38
CA TRP A 25 13.70 -5.26 9.23
C TRP A 25 13.62 -5.69 7.75
N HIS A 26 13.28 -4.77 6.85
CA HIS A 26 13.27 -5.01 5.40
C HIS A 26 14.66 -4.99 4.77
N GLY A 27 15.68 -4.50 5.48
CA GLY A 27 17.06 -4.49 5.04
C GLY A 27 17.86 -3.30 5.59
N ALA A 28 19.18 -3.44 5.62
CA ALA A 28 20.09 -2.43 6.16
C ALA A 28 20.34 -1.23 5.20
N ALA A 29 19.76 -1.23 4.01
CA ALA A 29 19.93 -0.14 3.05
C ALA A 29 19.20 1.13 3.52
N VAL A 30 19.83 2.29 3.30
CA VAL A 30 19.29 3.61 3.70
C VAL A 30 17.89 3.85 3.16
N ARG A 31 17.57 3.37 1.97
CA ARG A 31 16.24 3.50 1.36
C ARG A 31 15.11 2.88 2.21
N PHE A 32 15.36 1.76 2.89
CA PHE A 32 14.38 1.14 3.77
C PHE A 32 14.19 1.93 5.07
N VAL A 33 15.27 2.49 5.60
CA VAL A 33 15.18 3.40 6.76
C VAL A 33 14.39 4.66 6.42
N LEU A 34 14.64 5.24 5.24
CA LEU A 34 13.88 6.39 4.73
C LEU A 34 12.41 6.04 4.46
N TRP A 35 12.12 4.86 3.94
CA TRP A 35 10.77 4.35 3.78
C TRP A 35 10.03 4.27 5.12
N GLY A 36 10.67 3.69 6.14
CA GLY A 36 10.11 3.64 7.49
C GLY A 36 9.92 5.03 8.09
N ALA A 37 10.93 5.90 7.98
CA ALA A 37 10.86 7.28 8.46
C ALA A 37 9.72 8.07 7.79
N LEU A 38 9.54 7.93 6.46
CA LEU A 38 8.44 8.56 5.71
C LEU A 38 7.07 8.21 6.30
N HIS A 39 6.82 6.91 6.52
CA HIS A 39 5.55 6.44 7.09
C HIS A 39 5.37 6.88 8.54
N GLY A 40 6.42 6.80 9.35
CA GLY A 40 6.38 7.25 10.74
C GLY A 40 6.12 8.75 10.87
N VAL A 41 6.77 9.58 10.06
CA VAL A 41 6.56 11.02 10.02
C VAL A 41 5.16 11.36 9.53
N ALA A 42 4.70 10.74 8.44
CA ALA A 42 3.36 10.97 7.90
C ALA A 42 2.28 10.68 8.94
N LEU A 43 2.42 9.58 9.69
CA LEU A 43 1.48 9.22 10.75
C LEU A 43 1.56 10.17 11.95
N ALA A 44 2.76 10.62 12.34
CA ALA A 44 2.95 11.62 13.40
C ALA A 44 2.31 12.96 13.02
N VAL A 45 2.54 13.44 11.79
CA VAL A 45 1.94 14.67 11.25
C VAL A 45 0.43 14.57 11.22
N HIS A 46 -0.13 13.45 10.72
CA HIS A 46 -1.57 13.23 10.71
C HIS A 46 -2.19 13.30 12.11
N LYS A 47 -1.57 12.67 13.09
CA LYS A 47 -2.04 12.73 14.50
C LYS A 47 -1.93 14.13 15.09
N MET A 48 -0.87 14.87 14.78
CA MET A 48 -0.72 16.27 15.20
C MET A 48 -1.81 17.13 14.57
N TRP A 49 -2.06 16.96 13.28
CA TRP A 49 -3.15 17.62 12.56
C TRP A 49 -4.51 17.40 13.23
N LEU A 50 -4.87 16.16 13.54
CA LEU A 50 -6.10 15.83 14.24
C LEU A 50 -6.15 16.40 15.69
N ALA A 51 -5.00 16.62 16.32
CA ALA A 51 -4.94 17.22 17.65
C ALA A 51 -5.16 18.75 17.64
N ILE A 52 -4.72 19.41 16.55
CA ILE A 52 -4.81 20.87 16.39
C ILE A 52 -6.16 21.27 15.79
N ILE A 53 -6.73 20.44 14.90
CA ILE A 53 -7.93 20.71 14.16
C ILE A 53 -9.07 19.77 14.61
N PRO A 54 -9.86 20.15 15.63
CA PRO A 54 -10.87 19.26 16.21
C PRO A 54 -11.96 18.83 15.22
N TRP A 55 -12.32 19.67 14.26
CA TRP A 55 -13.32 19.35 13.24
C TRP A 55 -12.84 18.33 12.21
N ALA A 56 -11.52 18.10 12.09
CA ALA A 56 -10.95 17.07 11.24
C ALA A 56 -11.05 15.65 11.84
N LYS A 57 -11.50 15.52 13.08
CA LYS A 57 -11.73 14.23 13.76
C LYS A 57 -12.99 13.49 13.35
N LYS A 58 -13.80 14.09 12.49
CA LYS A 58 -15.01 13.43 11.98
C LYS A 58 -14.61 12.26 11.08
N ASP A 59 -15.14 11.08 11.41
CA ASP A 59 -14.89 9.84 10.68
C ASP A 59 -16.05 9.50 9.75
N GLY A 60 -15.76 8.82 8.67
CA GLY A 60 -16.75 8.26 7.75
C GLY A 60 -17.63 9.30 7.06
N ASP A 61 -18.94 9.10 7.11
CA ASP A 61 -19.93 9.91 6.38
C ASP A 61 -20.09 11.34 6.91
N GLU A 62 -19.58 11.62 8.11
CA GLU A 62 -19.57 12.96 8.68
C GLU A 62 -18.44 13.86 8.19
N MET A 63 -17.44 13.28 7.51
CA MET A 63 -16.33 14.05 6.97
C MET A 63 -16.75 14.75 5.67
N ASN A 64 -16.35 16.03 5.54
CA ASN A 64 -16.55 16.76 4.29
C ASN A 64 -15.93 15.99 3.11
N PRO A 65 -16.70 15.70 2.03
CA PRO A 65 -16.21 14.93 0.87
C PRO A 65 -14.92 15.47 0.26
N VAL A 66 -14.75 16.79 0.23
CA VAL A 66 -13.54 17.45 -0.30
C VAL A 66 -12.33 17.09 0.57
N MET A 67 -12.46 17.17 1.89
CA MET A 67 -11.39 16.80 2.82
C MET A 67 -11.04 15.31 2.74
N ARG A 68 -12.04 14.46 2.51
CA ARG A 68 -11.84 13.02 2.30
C ARG A 68 -11.04 12.75 1.02
N ILE A 69 -11.40 13.39 -0.09
CA ILE A 69 -10.67 13.25 -1.36
C ILE A 69 -9.24 13.79 -1.22
N PHE A 70 -9.07 14.94 -0.58
CA PHE A 70 -7.75 15.53 -0.33
C PHE A 70 -6.87 14.63 0.56
N GLY A 71 -7.42 14.08 1.64
CA GLY A 71 -6.72 13.13 2.49
C GLY A 71 -6.33 11.86 1.74
N TRP A 72 -7.23 11.32 0.91
CA TRP A 72 -6.92 10.19 0.05
C TRP A 72 -5.79 10.51 -0.94
N PHE A 73 -5.83 11.67 -1.59
CA PHE A 73 -4.80 12.10 -2.54
C PHE A 73 -3.42 12.21 -1.86
N ILE A 74 -3.34 12.85 -0.70
CA ILE A 74 -2.08 12.94 0.07
C ILE A 74 -1.57 11.56 0.45
N THR A 75 -2.44 10.71 1.02
CA THR A 75 -2.06 9.37 1.45
C THR A 75 -1.56 8.53 0.27
N PHE A 76 -2.26 8.59 -0.87
CA PHE A 76 -1.86 7.90 -2.08
C PHE A 76 -0.45 8.32 -2.55
N ASN A 77 -0.17 9.62 -2.59
CA ASN A 77 1.16 10.11 -2.99
C ASN A 77 2.26 9.71 -2.01
N ILE A 78 1.99 9.73 -0.70
CA ILE A 78 2.95 9.26 0.31
C ILE A 78 3.26 7.77 0.12
N VAL A 79 2.24 6.96 -0.14
CA VAL A 79 2.41 5.52 -0.41
C VAL A 79 3.19 5.28 -1.70
N CYS A 80 2.89 6.02 -2.78
CA CYS A 80 3.63 5.93 -4.04
C CYS A 80 5.11 6.29 -3.86
N LEU A 81 5.40 7.37 -3.13
CA LEU A 81 6.78 7.73 -2.77
C LEU A 81 7.45 6.65 -1.90
N GLY A 82 6.70 6.07 -0.97
CA GLY A 82 7.17 4.92 -0.19
C GLY A 82 7.51 3.72 -1.06
N TRP A 83 6.69 3.39 -2.04
CA TRP A 83 6.96 2.30 -2.98
C TRP A 83 8.18 2.56 -3.86
N LEU A 84 8.39 3.81 -4.27
CA LEU A 84 9.59 4.20 -5.02
C LEU A 84 10.86 3.95 -4.18
N LEU A 85 10.89 4.38 -2.91
CA LEU A 85 11.98 4.09 -1.99
C LEU A 85 12.19 2.60 -1.76
N PHE A 86 11.10 1.84 -1.67
CA PHE A 86 11.14 0.40 -1.42
C PHE A 86 11.63 -0.40 -2.63
N ARG A 87 11.21 -0.02 -3.84
CA ARG A 87 11.44 -0.76 -5.08
C ARG A 87 12.77 -0.42 -5.76
N ALA A 88 13.28 0.79 -5.60
CA ALA A 88 14.54 1.22 -6.22
C ALA A 88 15.71 0.32 -5.77
N GLU A 89 16.68 0.13 -6.63
CA GLU A 89 17.88 -0.66 -6.30
C GLU A 89 18.79 0.09 -5.32
N ASP A 90 18.92 1.41 -5.51
CA ASP A 90 19.74 2.29 -4.68
C ASP A 90 19.16 3.71 -4.59
N MET A 91 19.80 4.58 -3.81
CA MET A 91 19.40 5.98 -3.64
C MET A 91 19.64 6.82 -4.90
N GLN A 92 20.59 6.46 -5.74
CA GLN A 92 20.83 7.17 -7.00
C GLN A 92 19.67 6.94 -7.96
N THR A 93 19.17 5.71 -8.06
CA THR A 93 17.96 5.37 -8.82
C THR A 93 16.75 6.16 -8.34
N VAL A 94 16.56 6.29 -7.00
CA VAL A 94 15.48 7.13 -6.43
C VAL A 94 15.58 8.58 -6.92
N GLN A 95 16.79 9.16 -6.87
CA GLN A 95 17.00 10.55 -7.31
C GLN A 95 16.73 10.72 -8.81
N ILE A 96 17.19 9.79 -9.65
CA ILE A 96 16.95 9.80 -11.09
C ILE A 96 15.46 9.74 -11.38
N MET A 97 14.73 8.80 -10.74
CA MET A 97 13.28 8.66 -10.94
C MET A 97 12.51 9.91 -10.50
N LEU A 98 12.85 10.49 -9.34
CA LEU A 98 12.23 11.75 -8.89
C LEU A 98 12.51 12.91 -9.84
N HIS A 99 13.74 13.02 -10.33
CA HIS A 99 14.12 14.04 -11.31
C HIS A 99 13.34 13.88 -12.63
N GLN A 100 13.18 12.63 -13.11
CA GLN A 100 12.40 12.36 -14.33
C GLN A 100 10.93 12.73 -14.15
N ILE A 101 10.33 12.36 -13.01
CA ILE A 101 8.93 12.70 -12.71
C ILE A 101 8.73 14.23 -12.67
N ALA A 102 9.67 14.97 -12.07
CA ALA A 102 9.54 16.39 -11.87
C ALA A 102 9.86 17.22 -13.14
N ASN A 103 10.83 16.78 -13.95
CA ASN A 103 11.39 17.62 -15.02
C ASN A 103 11.20 17.05 -16.43
N ASN A 104 11.02 15.75 -16.57
CA ASN A 104 11.00 15.07 -17.87
C ASN A 104 9.74 14.18 -18.04
N PHE A 105 8.62 14.61 -17.46
CA PHE A 105 7.37 13.87 -17.61
C PHE A 105 6.90 13.90 -19.08
N ASN A 106 6.85 12.74 -19.72
CA ASN A 106 6.38 12.59 -21.08
C ASN A 106 5.03 11.84 -21.11
N ALA A 107 3.95 12.58 -21.34
CA ALA A 107 2.60 12.01 -21.41
C ALA A 107 2.37 11.14 -22.66
N GLU A 108 3.19 11.27 -23.72
CA GLU A 108 3.04 10.52 -24.98
C GLU A 108 3.30 9.01 -24.78
N ILE A 109 4.02 8.62 -23.71
CA ILE A 109 4.26 7.22 -23.38
C ILE A 109 3.05 6.54 -22.72
N ILE A 110 2.11 7.31 -22.16
CA ILE A 110 0.96 6.76 -21.41
C ILE A 110 0.17 5.71 -22.22
N PRO A 111 -0.21 5.95 -23.50
CA PRO A 111 -0.91 4.94 -24.27
C PRO A 111 -0.12 3.64 -24.46
N GLN A 112 1.19 3.75 -24.65
CA GLN A 112 2.07 2.58 -24.80
C GLN A 112 2.14 1.78 -23.50
N VAL A 113 2.25 2.46 -22.35
CA VAL A 113 2.24 1.82 -21.02
C VAL A 113 0.89 1.14 -20.77
N VAL A 114 -0.23 1.81 -21.06
CA VAL A 114 -1.57 1.24 -20.89
C VAL A 114 -1.75 -0.01 -21.75
N LEU A 115 -1.34 0.02 -23.01
CA LEU A 115 -1.45 -1.13 -23.90
C LEU A 115 -0.49 -2.27 -23.49
N GLY A 116 0.74 -1.94 -23.07
CA GLY A 116 1.72 -2.93 -22.60
C GLY A 116 1.28 -3.65 -21.33
N TYR A 117 0.66 -2.92 -20.41
CA TYR A 117 0.23 -3.45 -19.10
C TYR A 117 -1.29 -3.69 -19.01
N LYS A 118 -1.99 -3.81 -20.16
CA LYS A 118 -3.47 -3.95 -20.21
C LYS A 118 -4.02 -5.06 -19.31
N ALA A 119 -3.33 -6.20 -19.23
CA ALA A 119 -3.76 -7.32 -18.39
C ALA A 119 -3.64 -6.98 -16.89
N VAL A 120 -2.53 -6.35 -16.49
CA VAL A 120 -2.30 -5.92 -15.10
C VAL A 120 -3.32 -4.84 -14.71
N LEU A 121 -3.53 -3.86 -15.58
CA LEU A 121 -4.54 -2.81 -15.36
C LEU A 121 -5.95 -3.41 -15.26
N GLY A 122 -6.27 -4.39 -16.12
CA GLY A 122 -7.53 -5.13 -16.04
C GLY A 122 -7.73 -5.84 -14.72
N LEU A 123 -6.69 -6.50 -14.20
CA LEU A 123 -6.72 -7.14 -12.87
C LEU A 123 -6.86 -6.12 -11.73
N ILE A 124 -6.20 -4.96 -11.83
CA ILE A 124 -6.37 -3.88 -10.85
C ILE A 124 -7.81 -3.37 -10.85
N VAL A 125 -8.39 -3.10 -12.02
CA VAL A 125 -9.80 -2.67 -12.13
C VAL A 125 -10.73 -3.73 -11.56
N LEU A 126 -10.50 -5.01 -11.89
CA LEU A 126 -11.28 -6.11 -11.33
C LEU A 126 -11.19 -6.16 -9.80
N GLY A 127 -9.99 -6.01 -9.23
CA GLY A 127 -9.79 -5.97 -7.79
C GLY A 127 -10.55 -4.80 -7.12
N TYR A 128 -10.54 -3.62 -7.74
CA TYR A 128 -11.34 -2.50 -7.26
C TYR A 128 -12.84 -2.77 -7.36
N LEU A 129 -13.33 -3.34 -8.46
CA LEU A 129 -14.74 -3.71 -8.59
C LEU A 129 -15.16 -4.72 -7.53
N MET A 130 -14.32 -5.71 -7.26
CA MET A 130 -14.56 -6.69 -6.18
C MET A 130 -14.56 -6.03 -4.80
N HIS A 131 -13.74 -5.01 -4.56
CA HIS A 131 -13.71 -4.28 -3.29
C HIS A 131 -15.03 -3.55 -2.98
N PHE A 132 -15.78 -3.13 -4.00
CA PHE A 132 -17.08 -2.47 -3.84
C PHE A 132 -18.27 -3.44 -3.79
N ILE A 133 -18.03 -4.75 -3.80
CA ILE A 133 -19.10 -5.74 -3.62
C ILE A 133 -19.75 -5.53 -2.24
N PRO A 134 -21.10 -5.43 -2.18
CA PRO A 134 -21.80 -5.28 -0.91
C PRO A 134 -21.47 -6.43 0.05
N LYS A 135 -21.22 -6.11 1.32
CA LYS A 135 -20.86 -7.08 2.37
C LYS A 135 -21.80 -8.30 2.42
N LYS A 136 -23.08 -8.09 2.18
CA LYS A 136 -24.09 -9.18 2.17
C LYS A 136 -23.79 -10.22 1.08
N ILE A 137 -23.31 -9.79 -0.10
CA ILE A 137 -22.96 -10.72 -1.20
C ILE A 137 -21.65 -11.45 -0.84
N ASP A 138 -20.68 -10.73 -0.28
CA ASP A 138 -19.41 -11.29 0.16
C ASP A 138 -19.63 -12.36 1.25
N GLU A 139 -20.44 -12.06 2.27
CA GLU A 139 -20.81 -13.00 3.34
C GLU A 139 -21.56 -14.23 2.81
N ASP A 140 -22.49 -14.05 1.87
CA ASP A 140 -23.22 -15.15 1.23
C ASP A 140 -22.29 -16.04 0.40
N MET A 141 -21.38 -15.45 -0.36
CA MET A 141 -20.34 -16.19 -1.09
C MET A 141 -19.41 -16.94 -0.16
N MET A 142 -18.91 -16.30 0.91
CA MET A 142 -18.05 -16.93 1.92
C MET A 142 -18.76 -18.08 2.62
N SER A 143 -20.04 -17.92 2.96
CA SER A 143 -20.87 -18.97 3.55
C SER A 143 -21.03 -20.17 2.61
N LYS A 144 -21.29 -19.93 1.32
CA LYS A 144 -21.41 -20.98 0.30
C LYS A 144 -20.10 -21.74 0.08
N VAL A 145 -18.98 -21.02 0.05
CA VAL A 145 -17.64 -21.64 -0.06
C VAL A 145 -17.31 -22.45 1.20
N GLY A 146 -17.58 -21.90 2.39
CA GLY A 146 -17.35 -22.59 3.66
C GLY A 146 -18.25 -23.82 3.86
N GLY A 147 -19.49 -23.76 3.34
CA GLY A 147 -20.45 -24.88 3.35
C GLY A 147 -20.28 -25.88 2.20
N ALA A 148 -19.37 -25.64 1.26
CA ALA A 148 -19.15 -26.53 0.14
C ALA A 148 -18.56 -27.87 0.59
N LYS A 149 -18.81 -28.95 -0.18
CA LYS A 149 -18.25 -30.27 0.11
C LYS A 149 -16.72 -30.19 0.13
N PHE A 150 -16.11 -30.95 1.02
CA PHE A 150 -14.65 -30.98 1.24
C PHE A 150 -13.83 -31.00 -0.07
N TRP A 151 -14.20 -31.87 -1.02
CA TRP A 151 -13.47 -31.99 -2.29
C TRP A 151 -13.53 -30.73 -3.16
N TRP A 152 -14.61 -29.95 -3.09
CA TRP A 152 -14.71 -28.66 -3.78
C TRP A 152 -13.80 -27.62 -3.14
N GLN A 153 -13.69 -27.59 -1.80
CA GLN A 153 -12.76 -26.71 -1.09
C GLN A 153 -11.32 -27.05 -1.47
N VAL A 154 -10.97 -28.33 -1.51
CA VAL A 154 -9.65 -28.80 -1.95
C VAL A 154 -9.36 -28.40 -3.39
N ALA A 155 -10.32 -28.57 -4.29
CA ALA A 155 -10.17 -28.17 -5.70
C ALA A 155 -9.95 -26.67 -5.87
N MET A 156 -10.67 -25.83 -5.11
CA MET A 156 -10.50 -24.39 -5.12
C MET A 156 -9.12 -23.95 -4.60
N ILE A 157 -8.66 -24.58 -3.50
CA ILE A 157 -7.30 -24.32 -2.95
C ILE A 157 -6.24 -24.74 -3.97
N ALA A 158 -6.39 -25.93 -4.57
CA ALA A 158 -5.46 -26.42 -5.59
C ALA A 158 -5.41 -25.52 -6.82
N LEU A 159 -6.57 -25.04 -7.30
CA LEU A 159 -6.66 -24.09 -8.41
C LEU A 159 -5.99 -22.77 -8.08
N THR A 160 -6.25 -22.24 -6.88
CA THR A 160 -5.62 -21.00 -6.41
C THR A 160 -4.09 -21.15 -6.33
N ALA A 161 -3.61 -22.26 -5.75
CA ALA A 161 -2.18 -22.54 -5.68
C ALA A 161 -1.56 -22.70 -7.07
N TRP A 162 -2.26 -23.37 -7.99
CA TRP A 162 -1.83 -23.50 -9.39
C TRP A 162 -1.74 -22.15 -10.09
N CYS A 163 -2.77 -21.28 -9.96
CA CYS A 163 -2.76 -19.93 -10.51
C CYS A 163 -1.58 -19.10 -9.97
N VAL A 164 -1.32 -19.16 -8.65
CA VAL A 164 -0.19 -18.46 -8.03
C VAL A 164 1.14 -18.96 -8.57
N MET A 165 1.28 -20.29 -8.78
CA MET A 165 2.49 -20.85 -9.37
C MET A 165 2.70 -20.40 -10.83
N GLN A 166 1.62 -20.27 -11.62
CA GLN A 166 1.72 -19.74 -13.00
C GLN A 166 2.21 -18.28 -13.02
N VAL A 167 1.75 -17.45 -12.10
CA VAL A 167 2.23 -16.05 -11.97
C VAL A 167 3.70 -16.00 -11.58
N LYS A 168 4.17 -16.93 -10.75
CA LYS A 168 5.58 -17.01 -10.32
C LYS A 168 6.52 -17.48 -11.44
N SER A 169 6.03 -18.23 -12.43
CA SER A 169 6.85 -18.74 -13.56
C SER A 169 7.15 -17.68 -14.62
N SER A 170 6.49 -16.53 -14.59
CA SER A 170 6.89 -15.37 -15.39
C SER A 170 8.05 -14.68 -14.68
N ASP A 171 9.22 -14.59 -15.28
CA ASP A 171 10.53 -14.01 -14.88
C ASP A 171 10.56 -12.83 -13.87
N ILE A 172 9.54 -12.71 -13.04
CA ILE A 172 9.50 -11.78 -11.91
C ILE A 172 10.37 -12.44 -10.83
N GLN A 173 11.56 -11.93 -10.65
CA GLN A 173 12.44 -12.35 -9.55
C GLN A 173 11.65 -12.39 -8.24
N PRO A 174 11.69 -13.51 -7.51
CA PRO A 174 11.06 -13.56 -6.21
C PRO A 174 11.66 -12.45 -5.35
N PHE A 175 10.81 -11.84 -4.51
CA PHE A 175 11.28 -10.91 -3.48
C PHE A 175 12.36 -11.59 -2.64
N ILE A 176 13.63 -11.34 -2.98
CA ILE A 176 14.74 -11.81 -2.18
C ILE A 176 14.97 -10.72 -1.13
N TYR A 177 14.50 -10.97 0.09
CA TYR A 177 14.67 -10.06 1.21
C TYR A 177 16.12 -9.96 1.71
N PHE A 178 17.03 -10.81 1.19
CA PHE A 178 18.42 -10.87 1.62
C PHE A 178 19.34 -10.91 0.40
N GLN A 179 19.78 -9.76 -0.03
CA GLN A 179 21.04 -9.56 -0.74
C GLN A 179 21.83 -8.47 -0.08
#